data_581847032863eda7dfc9bcd054ee6a99
#
_entry.id   581847032863eda7dfc9bcd054ee6a99
#
_cell.length_a   1.000
_cell.length_b   1.000
_cell.length_c   1.000
_cell.angle_alpha   90.00
_cell.angle_beta   90.00
_cell.angle_gamma   90.00
#
_symmetry.space_group_name_H-M   'P 1'
#
loop_
_entity.id
_entity.type
_entity.pdbx_description
1 polymer ?
#
loop_
_entity_poly.entity_id
_entity_poly.type
_entity_poly.pdbx_seq_one_letter_code
_entity_poly.pdbx_strand_id
1 'polypeptide(L)'
;AGRGGRTNGAAMRILPVGIAFDWRNEARFAAQVNSACKATHNTNVAMGAAGAVAAAVSCAVRGGTSAQTVDAAVHMAEVCQRQGFTVSDVSVAERIRRAADIAAACRSDEDVMRRLSDEIGTSLPAEESIPTAIALGAHTGGDPMRCAVLCANIGGDTDTMGAIACGICGALSGMDAMDAAVLAQIRQASGID
;
A
#
# COMPACT_ATOMS: atom_id res chain seq x y z
N ALA A 1 15.05 -15.53 12.32
CA ALA A 1 14.95 -14.85 11.04
C ALA A 1 13.88 -13.76 11.14
N GLY A 2 14.08 -12.61 10.48
CA GLY A 2 13.09 -11.55 10.33
C GLY A 2 12.79 -10.69 11.56
N ARG A 3 13.50 -10.83 12.66
CA ARG A 3 13.21 -10.13 13.94
C ARG A 3 13.47 -8.61 13.91
N GLY A 4 14.27 -8.11 12.97
CA GLY A 4 14.64 -6.69 12.89
C GLY A 4 14.05 -5.96 11.70
N GLY A 5 13.30 -6.63 10.83
CA GLY A 5 12.81 -6.04 9.59
C GLY A 5 11.63 -5.08 9.84
N ARG A 6 11.93 -3.77 9.83
CA ARG A 6 10.91 -2.68 9.93
C ARG A 6 10.62 -2.02 8.59
N THR A 7 11.34 -2.42 7.53
CA THR A 7 11.19 -1.83 6.22
C THR A 7 9.93 -2.33 5.51
N ASN A 8 9.57 -1.66 4.44
CA ASN A 8 8.39 -1.94 3.62
C ASN A 8 8.52 -3.18 2.70
N GLY A 9 9.65 -3.89 2.72
CA GLY A 9 9.90 -5.04 1.85
C GLY A 9 8.91 -6.20 1.97
N ALA A 10 8.21 -6.34 3.11
CA ALA A 10 7.09 -7.27 3.23
C ALA A 10 5.88 -6.81 2.40
N ALA A 11 5.55 -5.52 2.47
CA ALA A 11 4.43 -4.92 1.75
C ALA A 11 4.66 -4.88 0.23
N MET A 12 5.91 -4.72 -0.23
CA MET A 12 6.26 -4.73 -1.66
C MET A 12 5.82 -5.99 -2.39
N ARG A 13 5.90 -7.15 -1.75
CA ARG A 13 5.63 -8.45 -2.38
C ARG A 13 4.27 -9.05 -2.04
N ILE A 14 3.43 -8.33 -1.30
CA ILE A 14 2.21 -8.89 -0.72
C ILE A 14 0.99 -8.83 -1.66
N LEU A 15 1.05 -8.06 -2.74
CA LEU A 15 -0.06 -7.86 -3.66
C LEU A 15 -0.71 -9.19 -4.13
N PRO A 16 0.07 -10.25 -4.48
CA PRO A 16 -0.50 -11.55 -4.88
C PRO A 16 -1.38 -12.18 -3.79
N VAL A 17 -1.07 -11.97 -2.51
CA VAL A 17 -1.92 -12.44 -1.39
C VAL A 17 -3.27 -11.73 -1.42
N GLY A 18 -3.29 -10.42 -1.68
CA GLY A 18 -4.52 -9.65 -1.82
C GLY A 18 -5.39 -10.12 -2.99
N ILE A 19 -4.78 -10.47 -4.11
CA ILE A 19 -5.49 -11.01 -5.28
C ILE A 19 -6.09 -12.39 -4.96
N ALA A 20 -5.31 -13.29 -4.35
CA ALA A 20 -5.67 -14.68 -4.15
C ALA A 20 -6.65 -14.93 -3.00
N PHE A 21 -6.66 -14.06 -1.98
CA PHE A 21 -7.44 -14.28 -0.76
C PHE A 21 -8.41 -13.13 -0.47
N ASP A 22 -9.58 -13.45 0.06
CA ASP A 22 -10.58 -12.47 0.48
C ASP A 22 -10.27 -11.97 1.89
N TRP A 23 -10.02 -10.68 2.04
CA TRP A 23 -9.70 -10.03 3.31
C TRP A 23 -10.80 -10.17 4.37
N ARG A 24 -12.07 -10.37 3.94
CA ARG A 24 -13.22 -10.58 4.85
C ARG A 24 -13.14 -11.90 5.61
N ASN A 25 -12.37 -12.86 5.11
CA ASN A 25 -12.01 -14.04 5.88
C ASN A 25 -10.75 -13.75 6.72
N GLU A 26 -10.91 -12.91 7.72
CA GLU A 26 -9.85 -12.29 8.53
C GLU A 26 -8.77 -13.27 8.99
N ALA A 27 -9.17 -14.37 9.63
CA ALA A 27 -8.23 -15.34 10.20
C ALA A 27 -7.37 -16.00 9.12
N ARG A 28 -7.99 -16.45 8.02
CA ARG A 28 -7.28 -17.05 6.89
C ARG A 28 -6.38 -16.04 6.19
N PHE A 29 -6.87 -14.84 5.99
CA PHE A 29 -6.13 -13.78 5.35
C PHE A 29 -4.88 -13.40 6.14
N ALA A 30 -5.03 -13.15 7.43
CA ALA A 30 -3.91 -12.84 8.33
C ALA A 30 -2.87 -13.96 8.39
N ALA A 31 -3.28 -15.24 8.35
CA ALA A 31 -2.37 -16.36 8.26
C ALA A 31 -1.55 -16.38 6.97
N GLN A 32 -2.15 -16.00 5.83
CA GLN A 32 -1.43 -15.92 4.54
C GLN A 32 -0.43 -14.75 4.53
N VAL A 33 -0.83 -13.57 5.05
CA VAL A 33 0.08 -12.43 5.22
C VAL A 33 1.27 -12.83 6.09
N ASN A 34 1.03 -13.48 7.24
CA ASN A 34 2.09 -13.96 8.11
C ASN A 34 3.03 -14.91 7.38
N SER A 35 2.50 -15.89 6.66
CA SER A 35 3.30 -16.87 5.93
C SER A 35 4.20 -16.23 4.88
N ALA A 36 3.72 -15.21 4.18
CA ALA A 36 4.48 -14.47 3.18
C ALA A 36 5.58 -13.59 3.80
N CYS A 37 5.37 -13.09 5.02
CA CYS A 37 6.23 -12.07 5.62
C CYS A 37 7.28 -12.64 6.59
N LYS A 38 6.92 -13.66 7.39
CA LYS A 38 7.70 -14.12 8.56
C LYS A 38 9.16 -14.51 8.29
N ALA A 39 9.47 -14.90 7.06
CA ALA A 39 10.83 -15.31 6.73
C ALA A 39 11.84 -14.16 6.81
N THR A 40 11.43 -12.94 6.44
CA THR A 40 12.30 -11.76 6.35
C THR A 40 11.86 -10.59 7.23
N HIS A 41 10.55 -10.40 7.43
CA HIS A 41 9.96 -9.24 8.11
C HIS A 41 8.94 -9.69 9.17
N ASN A 42 9.40 -10.47 10.16
CA ASN A 42 8.54 -10.99 11.23
C ASN A 42 8.42 -9.98 12.38
N THR A 43 8.04 -8.75 12.07
CA THR A 43 7.82 -7.68 13.06
C THR A 43 6.40 -7.15 12.97
N ASN A 44 5.89 -6.64 14.08
CA ASN A 44 4.52 -6.15 14.19
C ASN A 44 4.20 -5.06 13.14
N VAL A 45 5.07 -4.06 12.97
CA VAL A 45 4.86 -2.97 12.00
C VAL A 45 4.91 -3.46 10.56
N ALA A 46 5.84 -4.36 10.21
CA ALA A 46 5.92 -4.91 8.86
C ALA A 46 4.71 -5.81 8.53
N MET A 47 4.22 -6.60 9.51
CA MET A 47 3.01 -7.40 9.38
C MET A 47 1.76 -6.53 9.20
N GLY A 48 1.63 -5.46 10.00
CA GLY A 48 0.53 -4.50 9.87
C GLY A 48 0.51 -3.82 8.50
N ALA A 49 1.67 -3.34 8.04
CA ALA A 49 1.83 -2.70 6.74
C ALA A 49 1.52 -3.66 5.57
N ALA A 50 2.02 -4.89 5.63
CA ALA A 50 1.73 -5.90 4.61
C ALA A 50 0.24 -6.30 4.61
N GLY A 51 -0.38 -6.44 5.79
CA GLY A 51 -1.81 -6.69 5.93
C GLY A 51 -2.65 -5.59 5.29
N ALA A 52 -2.28 -4.33 5.52
CA ALA A 52 -2.93 -3.17 4.92
C ALA A 52 -2.90 -3.21 3.39
N VAL A 53 -1.72 -3.37 2.80
CA VAL A 53 -1.56 -3.41 1.32
C VAL A 53 -2.31 -4.59 0.73
N ALA A 54 -2.19 -5.78 1.30
CA ALA A 54 -2.91 -6.96 0.82
C ALA A 54 -4.42 -6.76 0.87
N ALA A 55 -4.96 -6.17 1.95
CA ALA A 55 -6.38 -5.92 2.11
C ALA A 55 -6.90 -4.85 1.15
N ALA A 56 -6.11 -3.78 0.93
CA ALA A 56 -6.42 -2.78 -0.08
C ALA A 56 -6.60 -3.42 -1.47
N VAL A 57 -5.65 -4.23 -1.90
CA VAL A 57 -5.72 -4.96 -3.16
C VAL A 57 -6.90 -5.93 -3.17
N SER A 58 -7.11 -6.69 -2.09
CA SER A 58 -8.21 -7.65 -2.00
C SER A 58 -9.59 -6.99 -2.10
N CYS A 59 -9.76 -5.82 -1.46
CA CYS A 59 -10.98 -5.03 -1.57
C CYS A 59 -11.19 -4.52 -2.99
N ALA A 60 -10.15 -3.92 -3.59
CA ALA A 60 -10.17 -3.33 -4.91
C ALA A 60 -10.55 -4.35 -6.01
N VAL A 61 -9.86 -5.49 -6.09
CA VAL A 61 -10.15 -6.53 -7.11
C VAL A 61 -11.53 -7.18 -6.96
N ARG A 62 -12.19 -6.96 -5.83
CA ARG A 62 -13.57 -7.44 -5.56
C ARG A 62 -14.63 -6.35 -5.71
N GLY A 63 -14.27 -5.25 -6.37
CA GLY A 63 -15.19 -4.17 -6.72
C GLY A 63 -15.43 -3.16 -5.58
N GLY A 64 -14.55 -3.12 -4.59
CA GLY A 64 -14.60 -2.09 -3.55
C GLY A 64 -14.27 -0.70 -4.09
N THR A 65 -14.84 0.32 -3.48
CA THR A 65 -14.50 1.73 -3.77
C THR A 65 -13.15 2.12 -3.15
N SER A 66 -12.59 3.25 -3.58
CA SER A 66 -11.34 3.80 -2.99
C SER A 66 -11.46 3.98 -1.46
N ALA A 67 -12.59 4.48 -0.96
CA ALA A 67 -12.81 4.63 0.48
C ALA A 67 -12.84 3.26 1.19
N GLN A 68 -13.58 2.28 0.65
CA GLN A 68 -13.63 0.92 1.20
C GLN A 68 -12.27 0.24 1.17
N THR A 69 -11.42 0.57 0.20
CA THR A 69 -10.04 0.08 0.11
C THR A 69 -9.19 0.59 1.27
N VAL A 70 -9.35 1.87 1.64
CA VAL A 70 -8.69 2.44 2.83
C VAL A 70 -9.20 1.80 4.11
N ASP A 71 -10.52 1.61 4.25
CA ASP A 71 -11.12 0.97 5.43
C ASP A 71 -10.61 -0.47 5.62
N ALA A 72 -10.56 -1.24 4.53
CA ALA A 72 -10.01 -2.59 4.54
C ALA A 72 -8.52 -2.60 4.93
N ALA A 73 -7.74 -1.64 4.42
CA ALA A 73 -6.33 -1.49 4.78
C ALA A 73 -6.15 -1.20 6.27
N VAL A 74 -6.93 -0.27 6.82
CA VAL A 74 -6.91 0.09 8.24
C VAL A 74 -7.26 -1.14 9.11
N HIS A 75 -8.35 -1.82 8.78
CA HIS A 75 -8.80 -2.99 9.52
C HIS A 75 -7.73 -4.10 9.57
N MET A 76 -7.19 -4.47 8.42
CA MET A 76 -6.20 -5.53 8.36
C MET A 76 -4.81 -5.11 8.85
N ALA A 77 -4.49 -3.81 8.87
CA ALA A 77 -3.33 -3.32 9.59
C ALA A 77 -3.43 -3.64 11.09
N GLU A 78 -4.57 -3.36 11.73
CA GLU A 78 -4.80 -3.65 13.15
C GLU A 78 -4.69 -5.16 13.44
N VAL A 79 -5.32 -5.98 12.61
CA VAL A 79 -5.33 -7.43 12.78
C VAL A 79 -3.92 -8.02 12.64
N CYS A 80 -3.23 -7.67 11.56
CA CYS A 80 -1.91 -8.23 11.26
C CYS A 80 -0.81 -7.67 12.16
N GLN A 81 -0.94 -6.42 12.64
CA GLN A 81 0.05 -5.83 13.56
C GLN A 81 0.13 -6.54 14.92
N ARG A 82 -0.88 -7.32 15.29
CA ARG A 82 -0.84 -8.16 16.50
C ARG A 82 0.07 -9.39 16.36
N GLN A 83 0.61 -9.61 15.16
CA GLN A 83 1.49 -10.72 14.85
C GLN A 83 2.96 -10.25 14.78
N GLY A 84 3.88 -11.21 14.81
CA GLY A 84 5.30 -10.93 14.74
C GLY A 84 5.89 -10.39 16.04
N PHE A 85 7.17 -10.04 16.01
CA PHE A 85 7.88 -9.47 17.16
C PHE A 85 7.57 -7.98 17.28
N THR A 86 7.22 -7.54 18.46
CA THR A 86 7.02 -6.11 18.75
C THR A 86 8.36 -5.39 18.72
N VAL A 87 8.53 -4.49 17.78
CA VAL A 87 9.72 -3.63 17.60
C VAL A 87 9.38 -2.15 17.68
N SER A 88 8.10 -1.81 17.64
CA SER A 88 7.60 -0.44 17.71
C SER A 88 6.16 -0.44 18.22
N ASP A 89 5.80 0.59 18.98
CA ASP A 89 4.43 0.83 19.45
C ASP A 89 3.63 1.72 18.47
N VAL A 90 4.23 2.12 17.35
CA VAL A 90 3.56 2.91 16.32
C VAL A 90 2.45 2.09 15.68
N SER A 91 1.22 2.62 15.71
CA SER A 91 0.08 2.03 15.01
C SER A 91 0.12 2.34 13.52
N VAL A 92 0.29 1.32 12.70
CA VAL A 92 0.22 1.45 11.24
C VAL A 92 -1.18 1.88 10.81
N ALA A 93 -2.21 1.33 11.44
CA ALA A 93 -3.61 1.69 11.16
C ALA A 93 -3.89 3.17 11.40
N GLU A 94 -3.45 3.72 12.55
CA GLU A 94 -3.63 5.16 12.84
C GLU A 94 -2.88 6.05 11.86
N ARG A 95 -1.70 5.63 11.44
CA ARG A 95 -0.95 6.38 10.42
C ARG A 95 -1.64 6.34 9.06
N ILE A 96 -2.29 5.22 8.69
CA ILE A 96 -3.09 5.14 7.47
C ILE A 96 -4.31 6.07 7.58
N ARG A 97 -5.04 6.08 8.71
CA ARG A 97 -6.15 7.03 8.94
C ARG A 97 -5.68 8.46 8.79
N ARG A 98 -4.60 8.83 9.48
CA ARG A 98 -4.05 10.19 9.41
C ARG A 98 -3.63 10.56 7.99
N ALA A 99 -2.99 9.66 7.25
CA ALA A 99 -2.59 9.90 5.87
C ALA A 99 -3.81 10.08 4.94
N ALA A 100 -4.86 9.27 5.13
CA ALA A 100 -6.11 9.39 4.39
C ALA A 100 -6.84 10.71 4.69
N ASP A 101 -6.87 11.16 5.94
CA ASP A 101 -7.44 12.46 6.33
C ASP A 101 -6.68 13.63 5.67
N ILE A 102 -5.35 13.55 5.62
CA ILE A 102 -4.52 14.55 4.91
C ILE A 102 -4.90 14.56 3.43
N ALA A 103 -4.95 13.38 2.80
CA ALA A 103 -5.29 13.25 1.38
C ALA A 103 -6.69 13.81 1.05
N ALA A 104 -7.67 13.54 1.91
CA ALA A 104 -9.04 14.04 1.76
C ALA A 104 -9.15 15.57 1.96
N ALA A 105 -8.32 16.15 2.81
CA ALA A 105 -8.32 17.58 3.08
C ALA A 105 -7.59 18.42 2.02
N CYS A 106 -6.65 17.82 1.28
CA CYS A 106 -5.86 18.51 0.27
C CYS A 106 -6.62 18.64 -1.05
N ARG A 107 -6.52 19.79 -1.71
CA ARG A 107 -7.17 20.08 -3.00
C ARG A 107 -6.20 20.07 -4.19
N SER A 108 -4.91 20.05 -3.92
CA SER A 108 -3.87 20.01 -4.97
C SER A 108 -2.89 18.86 -4.72
N ASP A 109 -2.29 18.38 -5.79
CA ASP A 109 -1.27 17.33 -5.78
C ASP A 109 -0.01 17.78 -5.03
N GLU A 110 0.36 19.05 -5.18
CA GLU A 110 1.52 19.63 -4.50
C GLU A 110 1.32 19.67 -2.98
N ASP A 111 0.14 20.08 -2.51
CA ASP A 111 -0.15 20.16 -1.08
C ASP A 111 -0.22 18.77 -0.44
N VAL A 112 -0.83 17.79 -1.10
CA VAL A 112 -0.89 16.41 -0.57
C VAL A 112 0.51 15.80 -0.47
N MET A 113 1.36 15.95 -1.51
CA MET A 113 2.72 15.43 -1.48
C MET A 113 3.53 16.06 -0.34
N ARG A 114 3.50 17.38 -0.22
CA ARG A 114 4.20 18.11 0.85
C ARG A 114 3.74 17.64 2.23
N ARG A 115 2.43 17.61 2.48
CA ARG A 115 1.90 17.24 3.80
C ARG A 115 2.11 15.78 4.16
N LEU A 116 1.97 14.87 3.21
CA LEU A 116 2.28 13.46 3.45
C LEU A 116 3.76 13.25 3.75
N SER A 117 4.65 13.94 3.02
CA SER A 117 6.08 13.88 3.30
C SER A 117 6.41 14.42 4.70
N ASP A 118 5.85 15.59 5.08
CA ASP A 118 6.16 16.25 6.35
C ASP A 118 5.54 15.55 7.57
N GLU A 119 4.27 15.09 7.47
CA GLU A 119 3.50 14.61 8.61
C GLU A 119 3.52 13.07 8.75
N ILE A 120 3.72 12.34 7.66
CA ILE A 120 3.71 10.87 7.64
C ILE A 120 5.10 10.29 7.37
N GLY A 121 5.79 10.81 6.35
CA GLY A 121 7.07 10.32 5.88
C GLY A 121 6.96 9.45 4.63
N THR A 122 8.11 9.34 3.95
CA THR A 122 8.25 8.69 2.64
C THR A 122 9.44 7.74 2.57
N SER A 123 10.05 7.45 3.72
CA SER A 123 11.27 6.65 3.80
C SER A 123 11.00 5.14 3.89
N LEU A 124 12.07 4.35 3.99
CA LEU A 124 12.04 2.88 4.06
C LEU A 124 11.19 2.26 5.20
N PRO A 125 11.02 2.88 6.39
CA PRO A 125 10.15 2.33 7.40
C PRO A 125 8.73 2.08 6.89
N ALA A 126 8.21 0.88 7.18
CA ALA A 126 6.89 0.47 6.68
C ALA A 126 5.76 1.37 7.22
N GLU A 127 5.92 1.89 8.43
CA GLU A 127 5.00 2.82 9.08
C GLU A 127 5.01 4.24 8.49
N GLU A 128 5.88 4.53 7.53
CA GLU A 128 5.95 5.79 6.78
C GLU A 128 5.45 5.60 5.35
N SER A 129 6.18 4.83 4.55
CA SER A 129 5.91 4.67 3.13
C SER A 129 4.56 4.03 2.82
N ILE A 130 4.07 3.07 3.64
CA ILE A 130 2.82 2.39 3.34
C ILE A 130 1.57 3.26 3.58
N PRO A 131 1.43 3.99 4.71
CA PRO A 131 0.37 4.96 4.85
C PRO A 131 0.35 6.01 3.74
N THR A 132 1.54 6.52 3.36
CA THR A 132 1.69 7.50 2.27
C THR A 132 1.26 6.92 0.92
N ALA A 133 1.69 5.71 0.57
CA ALA A 133 1.31 5.06 -0.69
C ALA A 133 -0.21 4.83 -0.80
N ILE A 134 -0.85 4.35 0.28
CA ILE A 134 -2.31 4.14 0.33
C ILE A 134 -3.05 5.48 0.17
N ALA A 135 -2.59 6.53 0.86
CA ALA A 135 -3.20 7.86 0.79
C ALA A 135 -3.07 8.50 -0.59
N LEU A 136 -1.94 8.35 -1.28
CA LEU A 136 -1.76 8.82 -2.65
C LEU A 136 -2.70 8.11 -3.62
N GLY A 137 -2.84 6.79 -3.50
CA GLY A 137 -3.81 6.02 -4.28
C GLY A 137 -5.26 6.49 -4.07
N ALA A 138 -5.62 6.81 -2.82
CA ALA A 138 -6.93 7.36 -2.48
C ALA A 138 -7.14 8.78 -3.03
N HIS A 139 -6.13 9.65 -2.91
CA HIS A 139 -6.17 11.03 -3.42
C HIS A 139 -6.38 11.10 -4.93
N THR A 140 -5.77 10.18 -5.66
CA THR A 140 -5.93 10.10 -7.12
C THR A 140 -7.23 9.42 -7.57
N GLY A 141 -8.05 8.98 -6.62
CA GLY A 141 -9.31 8.27 -6.93
C GLY A 141 -9.09 6.92 -7.61
N GLY A 142 -7.90 6.34 -7.49
CA GLY A 142 -7.51 5.09 -8.14
C GLY A 142 -6.96 5.27 -9.57
N ASP A 143 -6.68 6.49 -10.01
CA ASP A 143 -5.99 6.73 -11.29
C ASP A 143 -4.51 6.31 -11.20
N PRO A 144 -4.10 5.21 -11.88
CA PRO A 144 -2.76 4.68 -11.76
C PRO A 144 -1.70 5.59 -12.37
N MET A 145 -2.03 6.32 -13.45
CA MET A 145 -1.06 7.19 -14.13
C MET A 145 -0.78 8.44 -13.30
N ARG A 146 -1.82 9.10 -12.80
CA ARG A 146 -1.67 10.24 -11.89
C ARG A 146 -0.95 9.83 -10.61
N CYS A 147 -1.28 8.67 -10.05
CA CYS A 147 -0.63 8.12 -8.87
C CYS A 147 0.87 7.88 -9.09
N ALA A 148 1.26 7.33 -10.25
CA ALA A 148 2.66 7.11 -10.60
C ALA A 148 3.46 8.43 -10.61
N VAL A 149 2.88 9.48 -11.20
CA VAL A 149 3.50 10.82 -11.24
C VAL A 149 3.70 11.38 -9.83
N LEU A 150 2.69 11.28 -8.95
CA LEU A 150 2.81 11.76 -7.57
C LEU A 150 3.87 10.98 -6.79
N CYS A 151 3.86 9.65 -6.89
CA CYS A 151 4.87 8.81 -6.22
C CYS A 151 6.29 9.10 -6.70
N ALA A 152 6.48 9.39 -8.00
CA ALA A 152 7.79 9.72 -8.55
C ALA A 152 8.33 11.08 -8.05
N ASN A 153 7.45 12.01 -7.69
CA ASN A 153 7.81 13.39 -7.33
C ASN A 153 7.83 13.66 -5.81
N ILE A 154 7.23 12.81 -4.98
CA ILE A 154 7.09 13.06 -3.53
C ILE A 154 8.43 12.97 -2.78
N GLY A 155 9.42 12.25 -3.32
CA GLY A 155 10.71 11.99 -2.67
C GLY A 155 10.70 10.77 -1.74
N GLY A 156 11.88 10.44 -1.21
CA GLY A 156 12.06 9.26 -0.37
C GLY A 156 12.10 7.95 -1.18
N ASP A 157 11.39 6.93 -0.74
CA ASP A 157 11.33 5.58 -1.36
C ASP A 157 10.28 5.54 -2.48
N THR A 158 10.50 6.33 -3.50
CA THR A 158 9.53 6.61 -4.58
C THR A 158 9.16 5.39 -5.41
N ASP A 159 10.09 4.50 -5.68
CA ASP A 159 9.90 3.28 -6.47
C ASP A 159 9.02 2.27 -5.73
N THR A 160 9.26 2.05 -4.44
CA THR A 160 8.43 1.17 -3.61
C THR A 160 7.03 1.73 -3.42
N MET A 161 6.91 3.02 -3.06
CA MET A 161 5.60 3.66 -2.92
C MET A 161 4.83 3.63 -4.24
N GLY A 162 5.51 3.91 -5.36
CA GLY A 162 4.92 3.84 -6.70
C GLY A 162 4.42 2.45 -7.05
N ALA A 163 5.23 1.41 -6.83
CA ALA A 163 4.83 0.03 -7.10
C ALA A 163 3.58 -0.39 -6.30
N ILE A 164 3.53 -0.04 -5.01
CA ILE A 164 2.40 -0.38 -4.13
C ILE A 164 1.16 0.43 -4.48
N ALA A 165 1.28 1.76 -4.57
CA ALA A 165 0.15 2.64 -4.82
C ALA A 165 -0.47 2.40 -6.21
N CYS A 166 0.36 2.27 -7.26
CA CYS A 166 -0.13 1.95 -8.60
C CYS A 166 -0.71 0.54 -8.69
N GLY A 167 -0.18 -0.42 -7.91
CA GLY A 167 -0.78 -1.76 -7.80
C GLY A 167 -2.18 -1.73 -7.21
N ILE A 168 -2.42 -0.90 -6.19
CA ILE A 168 -3.76 -0.68 -5.60
C ILE A 168 -4.67 0.05 -6.60
N CYS A 169 -4.17 1.12 -7.25
CA CYS A 169 -4.93 1.85 -8.27
C CYS A 169 -5.31 0.96 -9.46
N GLY A 170 -4.37 0.14 -9.95
CA GLY A 170 -4.64 -0.81 -11.02
C GLY A 170 -5.67 -1.87 -10.64
N ALA A 171 -5.68 -2.30 -9.37
CA ALA A 171 -6.71 -3.20 -8.84
C ALA A 171 -8.09 -2.54 -8.76
N LEU A 172 -8.16 -1.23 -8.50
CA LEU A 172 -9.40 -0.44 -8.46
C LEU A 172 -9.96 -0.17 -9.87
N SER A 173 -9.09 0.23 -10.79
CA SER A 173 -9.51 0.83 -12.06
C SER A 173 -9.36 -0.13 -13.26
N GLY A 174 -8.62 -1.22 -13.09
CA GLY A 174 -8.37 -2.20 -14.16
C GLY A 174 -7.38 -1.71 -15.22
N MET A 175 -7.14 -2.56 -16.21
CA MET A 175 -6.20 -2.27 -17.31
C MET A 175 -6.69 -1.15 -18.24
N ASP A 176 -8.00 -0.96 -18.37
CA ASP A 176 -8.60 0.04 -19.26
C ASP A 176 -8.32 1.48 -18.80
N ALA A 177 -7.94 1.68 -17.54
CA ALA A 177 -7.51 2.97 -17.01
C ALA A 177 -6.04 3.31 -17.33
N MET A 178 -5.29 2.38 -17.89
CA MET A 178 -3.89 2.60 -18.26
C MET A 178 -3.78 3.19 -19.66
N ASP A 179 -2.88 4.17 -19.84
CA ASP A 179 -2.57 4.71 -21.15
C ASP A 179 -1.98 3.61 -22.06
N ALA A 180 -2.60 3.40 -23.22
CA ALA A 180 -2.22 2.34 -24.15
C ALA A 180 -0.78 2.50 -24.70
N ALA A 181 -0.32 3.73 -24.87
CA ALA A 181 1.05 4.00 -25.34
C ALA A 181 2.07 3.65 -24.25
N VAL A 182 1.77 3.98 -23.00
CA VAL A 182 2.61 3.62 -21.85
C VAL A 182 2.64 2.10 -21.66
N LEU A 183 1.50 1.42 -21.78
CA LEU A 183 1.46 -0.05 -21.72
C LEU A 183 2.29 -0.70 -22.82
N ALA A 184 2.22 -0.18 -24.05
CA ALA A 184 3.03 -0.69 -25.15
C ALA A 184 4.54 -0.52 -24.89
N GLN A 185 4.95 0.64 -24.36
CA GLN A 185 6.35 0.89 -23.98
C GLN A 185 6.82 -0.07 -22.85
N ILE A 186 5.99 -0.28 -21.83
CA ILE A 186 6.31 -1.20 -20.73
C ILE A 186 6.47 -2.63 -21.25
N ARG A 187 5.55 -3.10 -22.09
CA ARG A 187 5.63 -4.43 -22.70
C ARG A 187 6.89 -4.60 -23.52
N GLN A 188 7.19 -3.63 -24.36
CA GLN A 188 8.41 -3.65 -25.17
C GLN A 188 9.69 -3.67 -24.31
N ALA A 189 9.73 -2.86 -23.24
CA ALA A 189 10.90 -2.77 -22.36
C ALA A 189 11.07 -4.00 -21.47
N SER A 190 9.95 -4.64 -21.06
CA SER A 190 9.94 -5.77 -20.11
C SER A 190 9.98 -7.14 -20.79
N GLY A 191 9.76 -7.20 -22.11
CA GLY A 191 9.62 -8.49 -22.83
C GLY A 191 8.41 -9.31 -22.38
N ILE A 192 7.38 -8.65 -21.86
CA ILE A 192 6.12 -9.26 -21.40
C ILE A 192 5.07 -9.02 -22.48
N ASP A 193 4.53 -10.09 -23.05
CA ASP A 193 3.41 -10.05 -24.03
C ASP A 193 2.04 -9.90 -23.35
#